data_58d31d630168786ba1cd5bc2f61a5b9e
#
_entry.id   58d31d630168786ba1cd5bc2f61a5b9e
#
_cell.length_a   1.000
_cell.length_b   1.000
_cell.length_c   1.000
_cell.angle_alpha   90.00
_cell.angle_beta   90.00
_cell.angle_gamma   90.00
#
_symmetry.space_group_name_H-M   'P 1'
#
loop_
_entity.id
_entity.type
_entity.pdbx_description
1 polymer ?
#
loop_
_entity_poly.entity_id
_entity_poly.type
_entity_poly.pdbx_seq_one_letter_code
_entity_poly.pdbx_strand_id
1 'polypeptide(L)'
;MALPAAPPSSRVSVVIPCLDEAETITECVVQARQVLADNGLEGEVIVVDNGSTDGSGDLARAAGANVIAEPRRGYGSAYLAGLAAARGDYIVMVDADLTYDFREIPRFVQELEDGAELVVGNRMRGLRPGSMSWLSRVGNPLLSGFLNALHRTNIGDAHCGMRAVRRSVLPLLNMRTVGMEFASEMVIRATRERLDVREIPIELHPRVGESKLAPFRDGWRHLRLILVYNPTFLFLLPGAVMLALGSVITLLVFVQPPIGRDLQIHSLIVGCLLVVLGVQAIGFGLCARAYGVYFISEQDELFQRLRTRFRLEHGLLAALGIVLAGIVLMAVVVGEWAAAGFGELSEARLALLGATLIVVGAQIFFTSFLLSILGLRRRRDEP
;
A
#
# COMPACT_ATOMS: atom_id res chain seq x y z
N MET A 1 36.12 35.40 22.54
CA MET A 1 35.44 34.09 22.41
C MET A 1 34.19 34.36 21.57
N ALA A 2 34.26 34.13 20.27
CA ALA A 2 33.14 34.40 19.37
C ALA A 2 32.06 33.33 19.63
N LEU A 3 30.81 33.73 19.80
CA LEU A 3 29.66 32.83 19.85
C LEU A 3 29.62 32.03 18.55
N PRO A 4 29.34 30.72 18.61
CA PRO A 4 29.15 29.94 17.39
C PRO A 4 28.04 30.58 16.57
N ALA A 5 28.26 30.74 15.27
CA ALA A 5 27.23 31.21 14.35
C ALA A 5 25.98 30.35 14.52
N ALA A 6 24.83 30.99 14.68
CA ALA A 6 23.54 30.28 14.67
C ALA A 6 23.47 29.40 13.42
N PRO A 7 22.97 28.17 13.52
CA PRO A 7 22.76 27.32 12.32
C PRO A 7 21.92 28.13 11.32
N PRO A 8 22.16 27.98 9.99
CA PRO A 8 21.36 28.67 9.00
C PRO A 8 19.89 28.35 9.27
N SER A 9 19.04 29.39 9.31
CA SER A 9 17.61 29.24 9.55
C SER A 9 17.05 28.30 8.50
N SER A 10 16.57 27.14 8.93
CA SER A 10 16.01 26.13 8.03
C SER A 10 14.79 26.74 7.35
N ARG A 11 14.79 26.77 6.01
CA ARG A 11 13.64 27.26 5.23
C ARG A 11 12.49 26.30 5.34
N VAL A 12 11.27 26.82 5.57
CA VAL A 12 10.03 26.05 5.65
C VAL A 12 9.16 26.31 4.43
N SER A 13 8.66 25.26 3.77
CA SER A 13 7.62 25.37 2.76
C SER A 13 6.31 24.84 3.31
N VAL A 14 5.27 25.68 3.37
CA VAL A 14 3.90 25.24 3.71
C VAL A 14 3.16 24.96 2.42
N VAL A 15 2.73 23.69 2.22
CA VAL A 15 2.04 23.23 1.01
C VAL A 15 0.56 23.00 1.31
N ILE A 16 -0.30 23.68 0.59
CA ILE A 16 -1.75 23.68 0.75
C ILE A 16 -2.41 23.25 -0.56
N PRO A 17 -3.00 22.05 -0.64
CA PRO A 17 -3.79 21.64 -1.81
C PRO A 17 -5.12 22.41 -1.81
N CYS A 18 -5.51 22.93 -2.96
CA CYS A 18 -6.73 23.73 -3.11
C CYS A 18 -7.58 23.22 -4.26
N LEU A 19 -8.87 23.01 -3.99
CA LEU A 19 -9.87 22.73 -5.02
C LEU A 19 -11.21 23.31 -4.59
N ASP A 20 -11.65 24.39 -5.23
CA ASP A 20 -12.88 25.11 -4.91
C ASP A 20 -13.02 25.42 -3.40
N GLU A 21 -12.06 26.18 -2.85
CA GLU A 21 -11.96 26.59 -1.43
C GLU A 21 -11.88 28.13 -1.31
N ALA A 22 -12.66 28.88 -2.15
CA ALA A 22 -12.63 30.36 -2.17
C ALA A 22 -13.01 30.98 -0.83
N GLU A 23 -13.83 30.30 -0.01
CA GLU A 23 -14.27 30.82 1.30
C GLU A 23 -13.15 30.80 2.35
N THR A 24 -12.17 29.89 2.22
CA THR A 24 -11.19 29.61 3.28
C THR A 24 -9.75 29.88 2.89
N ILE A 25 -9.43 29.79 1.60
CA ILE A 25 -8.03 29.81 1.12
C ILE A 25 -7.27 31.09 1.50
N THR A 26 -7.93 32.25 1.44
CA THR A 26 -7.31 33.52 1.83
C THR A 26 -6.87 33.49 3.28
N GLU A 27 -7.73 33.02 4.18
CA GLU A 27 -7.45 32.93 5.60
C GLU A 27 -6.34 31.89 5.87
N CYS A 28 -6.36 30.73 5.21
CA CYS A 28 -5.30 29.71 5.32
C CYS A 28 -3.93 30.29 4.95
N VAL A 29 -3.82 31.04 3.85
CA VAL A 29 -2.55 31.65 3.41
C VAL A 29 -2.09 32.70 4.39
N VAL A 30 -3.01 33.56 4.86
CA VAL A 30 -2.68 34.63 5.83
C VAL A 30 -2.18 34.02 7.15
N GLN A 31 -2.91 33.03 7.69
CA GLN A 31 -2.51 32.35 8.92
C GLN A 31 -1.14 31.64 8.76
N ALA A 32 -0.92 30.93 7.67
CA ALA A 32 0.36 30.26 7.42
C ALA A 32 1.53 31.27 7.40
N ARG A 33 1.38 32.38 6.68
CA ARG A 33 2.41 33.42 6.60
C ARG A 33 2.65 34.09 7.94
N GLN A 34 1.60 34.40 8.69
CA GLN A 34 1.69 35.02 9.99
C GLN A 34 2.42 34.12 10.99
N VAL A 35 2.06 32.82 11.03
CA VAL A 35 2.71 31.86 11.92
C VAL A 35 4.20 31.71 11.60
N LEU A 36 4.57 31.68 10.32
CA LEU A 36 5.99 31.66 9.93
C LEU A 36 6.70 32.93 10.43
N ALA A 37 6.12 34.11 10.24
CA ALA A 37 6.71 35.38 10.65
C ALA A 37 6.83 35.50 12.18
N ASP A 38 5.77 35.18 12.93
CA ASP A 38 5.71 35.27 14.38
C ASP A 38 6.70 34.34 15.09
N ASN A 39 7.07 33.22 14.45
CA ASN A 39 8.03 32.28 15.00
C ASN A 39 9.45 32.42 14.39
N GLY A 40 9.70 33.44 13.57
CA GLY A 40 11.01 33.68 12.96
C GLY A 40 11.44 32.60 11.98
N LEU A 41 10.47 31.83 11.42
CA LEU A 41 10.70 30.79 10.44
C LEU A 41 10.78 31.41 9.04
N GLU A 42 11.96 31.39 8.43
CA GLU A 42 12.09 31.79 7.02
C GLU A 42 11.38 30.77 6.16
N GLY A 43 10.38 31.19 5.37
CA GLY A 43 9.60 30.21 4.60
C GLY A 43 8.74 30.81 3.50
N GLU A 44 8.09 29.89 2.78
CA GLU A 44 7.15 30.15 1.68
C GLU A 44 5.84 29.42 1.90
N VAL A 45 4.75 29.96 1.34
CA VAL A 45 3.46 29.29 1.27
C VAL A 45 3.16 28.96 -0.18
N ILE A 46 2.97 27.68 -0.47
CA ILE A 46 2.67 27.15 -1.79
C ILE A 46 1.23 26.65 -1.78
N VAL A 47 0.38 27.24 -2.59
CA VAL A 47 -0.97 26.76 -2.83
C VAL A 47 -0.99 26.02 -4.17
N VAL A 48 -1.44 24.77 -4.16
CA VAL A 48 -1.59 23.98 -5.37
C VAL A 48 -3.04 23.97 -5.80
N ASP A 49 -3.37 24.76 -6.80
CA ASP A 49 -4.70 24.80 -7.40
C ASP A 49 -4.91 23.58 -8.30
N ASN A 50 -5.77 22.69 -7.86
CA ASN A 50 -6.07 21.42 -8.54
C ASN A 50 -7.28 21.52 -9.49
N GLY A 51 -7.39 22.66 -10.17
CA GLY A 51 -8.44 22.94 -11.15
C GLY A 51 -9.71 23.52 -10.52
N SER A 52 -9.55 24.52 -9.61
CA SER A 52 -10.66 25.29 -9.05
C SER A 52 -11.38 26.12 -10.10
N THR A 53 -12.68 26.30 -9.92
CA THR A 53 -13.54 27.08 -10.80
C THR A 53 -14.17 28.30 -10.13
N ASP A 54 -13.91 28.46 -8.81
CA ASP A 54 -14.49 29.47 -7.94
C ASP A 54 -13.58 30.69 -7.67
N GLY A 55 -12.40 30.75 -8.34
CA GLY A 55 -11.43 31.83 -8.14
C GLY A 55 -10.47 31.61 -6.98
N SER A 56 -10.46 30.44 -6.32
CA SER A 56 -9.55 30.11 -5.21
C SER A 56 -8.09 30.40 -5.51
N GLY A 57 -7.61 30.06 -6.72
CA GLY A 57 -6.22 30.28 -7.11
C GLY A 57 -5.83 31.76 -7.13
N ASP A 58 -6.73 32.66 -7.59
CA ASP A 58 -6.48 34.08 -7.62
C ASP A 58 -6.52 34.70 -6.22
N LEU A 59 -7.45 34.26 -5.37
CA LEU A 59 -7.53 34.65 -3.96
C LEU A 59 -6.27 34.26 -3.20
N ALA A 60 -5.75 33.04 -3.41
CA ALA A 60 -4.51 32.59 -2.79
C ALA A 60 -3.30 33.45 -3.24
N ARG A 61 -3.24 33.78 -4.53
CA ARG A 61 -2.19 34.64 -5.08
C ARG A 61 -2.25 36.06 -4.50
N ALA A 62 -3.44 36.63 -4.38
CA ALA A 62 -3.67 37.93 -3.77
C ALA A 62 -3.29 37.94 -2.28
N ALA A 63 -3.46 36.84 -1.56
CA ALA A 63 -3.04 36.68 -0.17
C ALA A 63 -1.51 36.49 -0.02
N GLY A 64 -0.78 36.34 -1.13
CA GLY A 64 0.70 36.28 -1.15
C GLY A 64 1.26 34.85 -1.16
N ALA A 65 0.49 33.87 -1.59
CA ALA A 65 0.98 32.51 -1.84
C ALA A 65 1.65 32.38 -3.23
N ASN A 66 2.61 31.48 -3.31
CA ASN A 66 3.08 30.95 -4.60
C ASN A 66 2.07 29.93 -5.11
N VAL A 67 1.32 30.26 -6.17
CA VAL A 67 0.24 29.40 -6.67
C VAL A 67 0.73 28.58 -7.86
N ILE A 68 0.58 27.26 -7.77
CA ILE A 68 0.92 26.28 -8.79
C ILE A 68 -0.37 25.64 -9.29
N ALA A 69 -0.55 25.56 -10.60
CA ALA A 69 -1.67 24.84 -11.22
C ALA A 69 -1.28 23.37 -11.45
N GLU A 70 -2.08 22.43 -10.91
CA GLU A 70 -1.96 21.00 -11.20
C GLU A 70 -3.24 20.53 -11.92
N PRO A 71 -3.18 20.29 -13.24
CA PRO A 71 -4.37 19.94 -14.02
C PRO A 71 -4.90 18.53 -13.74
N ARG A 72 -4.05 17.62 -13.24
CA ARG A 72 -4.48 16.27 -12.87
C ARG A 72 -5.22 16.30 -11.53
N ARG A 73 -6.53 16.15 -11.59
CA ARG A 73 -7.35 16.17 -10.38
C ARG A 73 -6.99 15.04 -9.42
N GLY A 74 -6.84 15.37 -8.15
CA GLY A 74 -6.61 14.43 -7.06
C GLY A 74 -5.76 15.02 -5.94
N TYR A 75 -6.10 14.67 -4.72
CA TYR A 75 -5.41 15.12 -3.50
C TYR A 75 -3.89 14.84 -3.55
N GLY A 76 -3.54 13.60 -3.90
CA GLY A 76 -2.13 13.21 -4.08
C GLY A 76 -1.45 13.94 -5.23
N SER A 77 -2.15 14.21 -6.35
CA SER A 77 -1.59 14.99 -7.47
C SER A 77 -1.20 16.39 -7.00
N ALA A 78 -2.07 17.05 -6.25
CA ALA A 78 -1.79 18.38 -5.71
C ALA A 78 -0.57 18.36 -4.78
N TYR A 79 -0.51 17.40 -3.85
CA TYR A 79 0.66 17.30 -2.99
C TYR A 79 1.94 16.95 -3.74
N LEU A 80 1.90 16.06 -4.72
CA LEU A 80 3.09 15.74 -5.52
C LEU A 80 3.64 16.98 -6.24
N ALA A 81 2.77 17.81 -6.80
CA ALA A 81 3.17 19.07 -7.45
C ALA A 81 3.74 20.07 -6.43
N GLY A 82 3.10 20.21 -5.26
CA GLY A 82 3.56 21.10 -4.21
C GLY A 82 4.89 20.67 -3.59
N LEU A 83 5.06 19.39 -3.30
CA LEU A 83 6.31 18.81 -2.79
C LEU A 83 7.47 18.99 -3.78
N ALA A 84 7.21 18.85 -5.07
CA ALA A 84 8.22 19.05 -6.12
C ALA A 84 8.65 20.52 -6.25
N ALA A 85 7.76 21.47 -5.95
CA ALA A 85 8.04 22.89 -6.02
C ALA A 85 8.62 23.47 -4.73
N ALA A 86 8.48 22.79 -3.60
CA ALA A 86 8.94 23.22 -2.30
C ALA A 86 10.47 23.35 -2.27
N ARG A 87 10.94 24.51 -1.76
CA ARG A 87 12.36 24.86 -1.66
C ARG A 87 12.90 24.76 -0.24
N GLY A 88 12.01 24.76 0.76
CA GLY A 88 12.38 24.65 2.16
C GLY A 88 13.01 23.29 2.50
N ASP A 89 13.84 23.26 3.51
CA ASP A 89 14.42 22.02 4.05
C ASP A 89 13.38 21.18 4.78
N TYR A 90 12.37 21.86 5.34
CA TYR A 90 11.20 21.29 5.98
C TYR A 90 9.94 21.64 5.20
N ILE A 91 9.10 20.69 4.95
CA ILE A 91 7.86 20.87 4.20
C ILE A 91 6.70 20.50 5.12
N VAL A 92 5.81 21.45 5.38
CA VAL A 92 4.59 21.24 6.16
C VAL A 92 3.39 21.19 5.21
N MET A 93 2.59 20.16 5.33
CA MET A 93 1.41 19.88 4.53
C MET A 93 0.17 20.19 5.38
N VAL A 94 -0.75 21.02 4.89
CA VAL A 94 -1.97 21.41 5.59
C VAL A 94 -3.11 21.56 4.58
N ASP A 95 -4.32 21.10 4.94
CA ASP A 95 -5.50 21.24 4.08
C ASP A 95 -6.07 22.67 4.08
N ALA A 96 -6.78 23.06 3.02
CA ALA A 96 -7.28 24.42 2.78
C ALA A 96 -8.63 24.74 3.45
N ASP A 97 -9.15 23.87 4.32
CA ASP A 97 -10.54 23.92 4.83
C ASP A 97 -10.66 24.40 6.30
N LEU A 98 -9.57 24.97 6.85
CA LEU A 98 -9.47 25.44 8.24
C LEU A 98 -9.75 24.36 9.31
N THR A 99 -9.74 23.09 8.95
CA THR A 99 -9.89 22.00 9.94
C THR A 99 -8.66 21.85 10.83
N TYR A 100 -7.49 22.28 10.35
CA TYR A 100 -6.22 22.29 11.09
C TYR A 100 -5.83 23.68 11.55
N ASP A 101 -5.28 23.76 12.75
CA ASP A 101 -4.73 25.00 13.29
C ASP A 101 -3.30 25.22 12.75
N PHE A 102 -3.10 26.26 11.97
CA PHE A 102 -1.79 26.61 11.43
C PHE A 102 -0.76 26.94 12.51
N ARG A 103 -1.19 27.28 13.73
CA ARG A 103 -0.30 27.52 14.90
C ARG A 103 0.42 26.26 15.36
N GLU A 104 0.03 25.09 14.89
CA GLU A 104 0.76 23.84 15.11
C GLU A 104 2.04 23.71 14.25
N ILE A 105 2.18 24.48 13.17
CA ILE A 105 3.35 24.42 12.26
C ILE A 105 4.69 24.42 12.99
N PRO A 106 4.95 25.31 13.96
CA PRO A 106 6.24 25.32 14.65
C PRO A 106 6.55 24.03 15.41
N ARG A 107 5.53 23.35 15.96
CA ARG A 107 5.72 22.06 16.64
C ARG A 107 6.13 20.96 15.66
N PHE A 108 5.57 20.95 14.45
CA PHE A 108 5.98 20.02 13.42
C PHE A 108 7.41 20.27 12.94
N VAL A 109 7.77 21.54 12.78
CA VAL A 109 9.13 21.95 12.41
C VAL A 109 10.13 21.54 13.50
N GLN A 110 9.80 21.79 14.78
CA GLN A 110 10.64 21.40 15.91
C GLN A 110 10.93 19.89 15.95
N GLU A 111 9.93 19.05 15.73
CA GLU A 111 10.15 17.60 15.68
C GLU A 111 11.09 17.20 14.53
N LEU A 112 10.99 17.87 13.39
CA LEU A 112 11.96 17.67 12.30
C LEU A 112 13.35 18.15 12.69
N GLU A 113 13.50 19.29 13.38
CA GLU A 113 14.78 19.79 13.89
C GLU A 113 15.40 18.83 14.91
N ASP A 114 14.56 18.19 15.73
CA ASP A 114 14.95 17.18 16.73
C ASP A 114 15.24 15.80 16.12
N GLY A 115 15.29 15.70 14.79
CA GLY A 115 15.79 14.52 14.08
C GLY A 115 14.74 13.71 13.36
N ALA A 116 13.43 13.95 13.57
CA ALA A 116 12.39 13.27 12.81
C ALA A 116 12.55 13.50 11.30
N GLU A 117 12.16 12.51 10.50
CA GLU A 117 12.20 12.61 9.04
C GLU A 117 10.79 12.78 8.45
N LEU A 118 9.79 12.26 9.15
CA LEU A 118 8.36 12.46 8.87
C LEU A 118 7.62 12.67 10.20
N VAL A 119 6.80 13.71 10.28
CA VAL A 119 5.91 13.96 11.41
C VAL A 119 4.47 13.91 10.95
N VAL A 120 3.63 13.16 11.65
CA VAL A 120 2.20 12.99 11.33
C VAL A 120 1.36 13.52 12.48
N GLY A 121 0.34 14.31 12.20
CA GLY A 121 -0.62 14.74 13.22
C GLY A 121 -1.55 13.60 13.64
N ASN A 122 -1.91 13.54 14.91
CA ASN A 122 -2.93 12.62 15.42
C ASN A 122 -4.15 13.40 15.90
N ARG A 123 -5.23 13.32 15.13
CA ARG A 123 -6.50 14.00 15.42
C ARG A 123 -7.34 13.27 16.46
N MET A 124 -7.11 11.96 16.64
CA MET A 124 -7.98 11.12 17.46
C MET A 124 -7.99 11.52 18.93
N ARG A 125 -6.96 12.20 19.40
CA ARG A 125 -6.83 12.70 20.78
C ARG A 125 -7.37 14.13 20.98
N GLY A 126 -7.63 14.88 19.89
CA GLY A 126 -8.04 16.30 19.91
C GLY A 126 -9.31 16.58 19.10
N LEU A 127 -10.23 15.63 19.00
CA LEU A 127 -11.48 15.80 18.24
C LEU A 127 -12.43 16.77 18.94
N ARG A 128 -12.77 17.87 18.30
CA ARG A 128 -13.85 18.76 18.72
C ARG A 128 -15.23 18.24 18.28
N PRO A 129 -16.32 18.54 18.99
CA PRO A 129 -17.66 18.17 18.56
C PRO A 129 -17.94 18.66 17.13
N GLY A 130 -18.45 17.79 16.27
CA GLY A 130 -18.79 18.14 14.88
C GLY A 130 -17.62 18.16 13.89
N SER A 131 -16.37 17.99 14.33
CA SER A 131 -15.19 18.04 13.45
C SER A 131 -15.02 16.82 12.55
N MET A 132 -15.60 15.68 12.91
CA MET A 132 -15.45 14.42 12.16
C MET A 132 -16.74 13.61 12.16
N SER A 133 -17.09 13.03 10.99
CA SER A 133 -18.24 12.13 10.87
C SER A 133 -18.04 10.89 11.74
N TRP A 134 -19.13 10.27 12.21
CA TRP A 134 -19.05 9.04 13.01
C TRP A 134 -18.37 7.90 12.25
N LEU A 135 -18.60 7.83 10.93
CA LEU A 135 -17.99 6.81 10.06
C LEU A 135 -16.47 6.98 9.98
N SER A 136 -15.98 8.21 9.84
CA SER A 136 -14.53 8.51 9.84
C SER A 136 -13.93 8.30 11.23
N ARG A 137 -14.69 8.58 12.30
CA ARG A 137 -14.24 8.39 13.69
C ARG A 137 -14.00 6.91 14.03
N VAL A 138 -14.74 5.98 13.40
CA VAL A 138 -14.52 4.53 13.55
C VAL A 138 -13.60 4.00 12.46
N GLY A 139 -13.78 4.45 11.22
CA GLY A 139 -13.06 3.94 10.06
C GLY A 139 -11.57 4.29 10.06
N ASN A 140 -11.18 5.51 10.47
CA ASN A 140 -9.78 5.92 10.48
C ASN A 140 -8.92 5.09 11.45
N PRO A 141 -9.30 4.88 12.73
CA PRO A 141 -8.56 4.00 13.61
C PRO A 141 -8.51 2.55 13.14
N LEU A 142 -9.61 2.05 12.55
CA LEU A 142 -9.66 0.69 12.01
C LEU A 142 -8.67 0.52 10.84
N LEU A 143 -8.66 1.46 9.89
CA LEU A 143 -7.72 1.46 8.76
C LEU A 143 -6.28 1.66 9.22
N SER A 144 -6.02 2.56 10.19
CA SER A 144 -4.70 2.75 10.78
C SER A 144 -4.24 1.49 11.52
N GLY A 145 -5.11 0.83 12.28
CA GLY A 145 -4.83 -0.44 12.94
C GLY A 145 -4.50 -1.55 11.94
N PHE A 146 -5.24 -1.63 10.84
CA PHE A 146 -4.97 -2.58 9.77
C PHE A 146 -3.64 -2.29 9.05
N LEU A 147 -3.34 -1.02 8.79
CA LEU A 147 -2.06 -0.58 8.26
C LEU A 147 -0.91 -0.96 9.20
N ASN A 148 -1.06 -0.67 10.50
CA ASN A 148 -0.07 -1.02 11.53
C ASN A 148 0.20 -2.54 11.56
N ALA A 149 -0.84 -3.35 11.56
CA ALA A 149 -0.72 -4.81 11.60
C ALA A 149 0.00 -5.37 10.36
N LEU A 150 -0.28 -4.83 9.17
CA LEU A 150 0.27 -5.34 7.92
C LEU A 150 1.66 -4.79 7.59
N HIS A 151 1.94 -3.54 7.95
CA HIS A 151 3.19 -2.86 7.60
C HIS A 151 4.12 -2.63 8.79
N ARG A 152 3.74 -3.12 10.00
CA ARG A 152 4.52 -3.00 11.24
C ARG A 152 4.83 -1.55 11.59
N THR A 153 3.87 -0.66 11.35
CA THR A 153 3.91 0.73 11.78
C THR A 153 3.33 0.87 13.20
N ASN A 154 3.46 2.04 13.79
CA ASN A 154 2.83 2.35 15.08
C ASN A 154 2.26 3.78 15.02
N ILE A 155 1.36 4.03 14.07
CA ILE A 155 0.74 5.34 13.83
C ILE A 155 -0.73 5.25 14.21
N GLY A 156 -1.19 6.12 15.10
CA GLY A 156 -2.58 6.16 15.57
C GLY A 156 -3.54 6.76 14.54
N ASP A 157 -3.09 7.76 13.75
CA ASP A 157 -3.88 8.41 12.70
C ASP A 157 -3.10 8.53 11.39
N ALA A 158 -2.98 7.42 10.67
CA ALA A 158 -2.28 7.37 9.38
C ALA A 158 -2.96 8.20 8.27
N HIS A 159 -4.16 8.73 8.50
CA HIS A 159 -4.97 9.46 7.53
C HIS A 159 -5.07 10.97 7.83
N CYS A 160 -4.31 11.47 8.81
CA CYS A 160 -4.25 12.89 9.10
C CYS A 160 -3.68 13.66 7.90
N GLY A 161 -4.30 14.78 7.50
CA GLY A 161 -3.82 15.65 6.43
C GLY A 161 -2.64 16.51 6.86
N MET A 162 -2.59 16.94 8.14
CA MET A 162 -1.47 17.75 8.63
C MET A 162 -0.25 16.89 8.91
N ARG A 163 0.85 17.18 8.20
CA ARG A 163 2.12 16.43 8.23
C ARG A 163 3.29 17.35 7.99
N ALA A 164 4.47 16.91 8.40
CA ALA A 164 5.70 17.55 7.98
C ALA A 164 6.76 16.54 7.60
N VAL A 165 7.59 16.87 6.63
CA VAL A 165 8.61 15.96 6.08
C VAL A 165 9.89 16.74 5.76
N ARG A 166 11.04 16.13 5.99
CA ARG A 166 12.32 16.65 5.48
C ARG A 166 12.36 16.54 3.97
N ARG A 167 12.73 17.59 3.27
CA ARG A 167 12.86 17.58 1.82
C ARG A 167 13.87 16.52 1.32
N SER A 168 14.92 16.28 2.08
CA SER A 168 15.97 15.30 1.74
C SER A 168 15.48 13.85 1.61
N VAL A 169 14.37 13.50 2.27
CA VAL A 169 13.82 12.12 2.21
C VAL A 169 12.76 11.93 1.12
N LEU A 170 12.31 12.99 0.45
CA LEU A 170 11.31 12.89 -0.61
C LEU A 170 11.71 11.92 -1.74
N PRO A 171 12.96 11.88 -2.21
CA PRO A 171 13.39 10.92 -3.22
C PRO A 171 13.27 9.46 -2.76
N LEU A 172 13.49 9.20 -1.45
CA LEU A 172 13.34 7.87 -0.85
C LEU A 172 11.88 7.45 -0.79
N LEU A 173 11.00 8.39 -0.43
CA LEU A 173 9.57 8.13 -0.37
C LEU A 173 8.99 7.77 -1.74
N ASN A 174 9.51 8.36 -2.84
CA ASN A 174 9.11 8.04 -4.22
C ASN A 174 7.59 7.86 -4.38
N MET A 175 6.83 8.83 -3.89
CA MET A 175 5.36 8.82 -3.85
C MET A 175 4.75 8.78 -5.25
N ARG A 176 3.64 8.04 -5.43
CA ARG A 176 3.04 7.80 -6.76
C ARG A 176 1.53 7.95 -6.79
N THR A 177 0.85 7.83 -5.67
CA THR A 177 -0.62 7.86 -5.63
C THR A 177 -1.14 9.26 -5.82
N VAL A 178 -2.20 9.37 -6.62
CA VAL A 178 -2.80 10.66 -7.01
C VAL A 178 -4.07 11.00 -6.22
N GLY A 179 -4.63 10.04 -5.47
CA GLY A 179 -5.87 10.21 -4.70
C GLY A 179 -5.65 10.39 -3.20
N MET A 180 -6.71 10.17 -2.41
CA MET A 180 -6.68 10.28 -0.94
C MET A 180 -5.74 9.25 -0.29
N GLU A 181 -5.49 8.14 -0.96
CA GLU A 181 -4.57 7.09 -0.54
C GLU A 181 -3.11 7.55 -0.41
N PHE A 182 -2.77 8.73 -0.91
CA PHE A 182 -1.48 9.40 -0.73
C PHE A 182 -1.05 9.43 0.74
N ALA A 183 -2.00 9.70 1.64
CA ALA A 183 -1.75 9.74 3.07
C ALA A 183 -1.21 8.40 3.62
N SER A 184 -1.83 7.29 3.21
CA SER A 184 -1.40 5.94 3.60
C SER A 184 -0.10 5.54 2.91
N GLU A 185 0.08 5.90 1.62
CA GLU A 185 1.31 5.61 0.90
C GLU A 185 2.52 6.22 1.60
N MET A 186 2.44 7.49 2.03
CA MET A 186 3.53 8.18 2.70
C MET A 186 3.99 7.43 3.96
N VAL A 187 3.05 7.01 4.81
CA VAL A 187 3.36 6.24 6.03
C VAL A 187 3.98 4.88 5.70
N ILE A 188 3.39 4.14 4.75
CA ILE A 188 3.89 2.83 4.34
C ILE A 188 5.33 2.93 3.82
N ARG A 189 5.60 3.91 2.95
CA ARG A 189 6.94 4.10 2.38
C ARG A 189 7.95 4.57 3.41
N ALA A 190 7.58 5.54 4.26
CA ALA A 190 8.46 5.99 5.34
C ALA A 190 8.88 4.82 6.25
N THR A 191 7.94 3.95 6.60
CA THR A 191 8.24 2.77 7.41
C THR A 191 9.15 1.77 6.68
N ARG A 192 8.93 1.54 5.39
CA ARG A 192 9.77 0.64 4.58
C ARG A 192 11.20 1.14 4.45
N GLU A 193 11.37 2.44 4.27
CA GLU A 193 12.68 3.10 4.22
C GLU A 193 13.30 3.30 5.61
N ARG A 194 12.61 2.82 6.68
CA ARG A 194 13.06 2.92 8.09
C ARG A 194 13.32 4.34 8.54
N LEU A 195 12.53 5.30 8.04
CA LEU A 195 12.62 6.69 8.46
C LEU A 195 12.15 6.85 9.91
N ASP A 196 12.69 7.86 10.61
CA ASP A 196 12.18 8.28 11.93
C ASP A 196 10.83 8.98 11.75
N VAL A 197 9.75 8.22 11.99
CA VAL A 197 8.38 8.71 11.89
C VAL A 197 7.84 8.98 13.28
N ARG A 198 7.49 10.24 13.56
CA ARG A 198 6.89 10.65 14.82
C ARG A 198 5.45 11.08 14.65
N GLU A 199 4.66 10.95 15.70
CA GLU A 199 3.27 11.34 15.73
C GLU A 199 3.02 12.31 16.86
N ILE A 200 2.40 13.47 16.55
CA ILE A 200 2.06 14.49 17.55
C ILE A 200 0.55 14.70 17.62
N PRO A 201 -0.03 14.84 18.83
CA PRO A 201 -1.44 15.11 18.97
C PRO A 201 -1.75 16.52 18.50
N ILE A 202 -2.81 16.67 17.69
CA ILE A 202 -3.32 17.94 17.20
C ILE A 202 -4.82 18.05 17.42
N GLU A 203 -5.34 19.28 17.46
CA GLU A 203 -6.77 19.52 17.47
C GLU A 203 -7.35 19.50 16.05
N LEU A 204 -8.56 18.95 15.90
CA LEU A 204 -9.33 19.02 14.68
C LEU A 204 -10.56 19.90 14.89
N HIS A 205 -10.66 20.97 14.11
CA HIS A 205 -11.77 21.91 14.11
C HIS A 205 -12.89 21.47 13.16
N PRO A 206 -14.13 21.94 13.36
CA PRO A 206 -15.19 21.78 12.37
C PRO A 206 -14.80 22.42 11.04
N ARG A 207 -15.07 21.72 9.94
CA ARG A 207 -14.77 22.21 8.59
C ARG A 207 -15.65 23.42 8.24
N VAL A 208 -15.08 24.37 7.55
CA VAL A 208 -15.81 25.42 6.85
C VAL A 208 -16.07 24.94 5.42
N GLY A 209 -17.33 25.08 4.96
CA GLY A 209 -17.75 24.59 3.64
C GLY A 209 -18.14 23.12 3.56
N GLU A 210 -18.46 22.63 2.35
CA GLU A 210 -18.91 21.27 2.11
C GLU A 210 -17.77 20.26 2.01
N SER A 211 -17.99 19.07 2.55
CA SER A 211 -17.02 17.98 2.46
C SER A 211 -17.02 17.34 1.06
N LYS A 212 -15.88 17.33 0.40
CA LYS A 212 -15.66 16.65 -0.89
C LYS A 212 -15.30 15.17 -0.75
N LEU A 213 -15.22 14.67 0.48
CA LEU A 213 -14.88 13.29 0.78
C LEU A 213 -16.06 12.35 0.50
N ALA A 214 -15.76 11.21 -0.11
CA ALA A 214 -16.70 10.10 -0.28
C ALA A 214 -16.23 8.92 0.61
N PRO A 215 -16.72 8.81 1.87
CA PRO A 215 -16.10 7.96 2.90
C PRO A 215 -15.90 6.49 2.48
N PHE A 216 -16.90 5.88 1.82
CA PHE A 216 -16.78 4.50 1.35
C PHE A 216 -15.78 4.33 0.21
N ARG A 217 -15.80 5.25 -0.77
CA ARG A 217 -14.89 5.22 -1.92
C ARG A 217 -13.45 5.46 -1.47
N ASP A 218 -13.25 6.43 -0.58
CA ASP A 218 -11.93 6.79 -0.10
C ASP A 218 -11.40 5.73 0.88
N GLY A 219 -12.26 5.21 1.77
CA GLY A 219 -11.91 4.07 2.64
C GLY A 219 -11.52 2.83 1.85
N TRP A 220 -12.23 2.53 0.74
CA TRP A 220 -11.86 1.44 -0.17
C TRP A 220 -10.50 1.68 -0.85
N ARG A 221 -10.21 2.92 -1.26
CA ARG A 221 -8.90 3.27 -1.85
C ARG A 221 -7.76 3.03 -0.87
N HIS A 222 -7.90 3.47 0.38
CA HIS A 222 -6.92 3.21 1.43
C HIS A 222 -6.73 1.71 1.67
N LEU A 223 -7.83 0.97 1.88
CA LEU A 223 -7.78 -0.48 2.11
C LEU A 223 -7.10 -1.20 0.94
N ARG A 224 -7.51 -0.88 -0.29
CA ARG A 224 -6.90 -1.45 -1.50
C ARG A 224 -5.40 -1.19 -1.56
N LEU A 225 -4.97 0.04 -1.28
CA LEU A 225 -3.55 0.39 -1.27
C LEU A 225 -2.79 -0.43 -0.22
N ILE A 226 -3.28 -0.49 1.01
CA ILE A 226 -2.66 -1.23 2.11
C ILE A 226 -2.47 -2.71 1.73
N LEU A 227 -3.47 -3.32 1.09
CA LEU A 227 -3.40 -4.71 0.61
C LEU A 227 -2.43 -4.89 -0.56
N VAL A 228 -2.47 -3.99 -1.56
CA VAL A 228 -1.59 -4.05 -2.74
C VAL A 228 -0.11 -3.92 -2.34
N TYR A 229 0.18 -3.09 -1.34
CA TYR A 229 1.53 -2.98 -0.78
C TYR A 229 1.92 -4.15 0.12
N ASN A 230 1.03 -5.12 0.37
CA ASN A 230 1.37 -6.33 1.13
C ASN A 230 0.95 -7.62 0.40
N PRO A 231 1.69 -8.03 -0.66
CA PRO A 231 1.39 -9.24 -1.41
C PRO A 231 1.40 -10.51 -0.56
N THR A 232 2.11 -10.51 0.56
CA THR A 232 2.12 -11.63 1.50
C THR A 232 0.75 -11.88 2.10
N PHE A 233 0.12 -10.84 2.61
CA PHE A 233 -1.19 -10.96 3.22
C PHE A 233 -2.30 -11.17 2.18
N LEU A 234 -2.18 -10.52 1.02
CA LEU A 234 -3.21 -10.61 -0.03
C LEU A 234 -3.21 -11.96 -0.76
N PHE A 235 -2.03 -12.54 -0.99
CA PHE A 235 -1.88 -13.72 -1.85
C PHE A 235 -1.18 -14.89 -1.16
N LEU A 236 0.00 -14.68 -0.53
CA LEU A 236 0.81 -15.80 -0.03
C LEU A 236 0.15 -16.48 1.16
N LEU A 237 -0.37 -15.72 2.13
CA LEU A 237 -1.01 -16.28 3.31
C LEU A 237 -2.30 -17.06 2.96
N PRO A 238 -3.29 -16.47 2.25
CA PRO A 238 -4.47 -17.23 1.84
C PRO A 238 -4.11 -18.41 0.94
N GLY A 239 -3.15 -18.24 0.03
CA GLY A 239 -2.69 -19.31 -0.85
C GLY A 239 -2.08 -20.47 -0.08
N ALA A 240 -1.23 -20.19 0.92
CA ALA A 240 -0.65 -21.23 1.78
C ALA A 240 -1.72 -21.96 2.62
N VAL A 241 -2.70 -21.22 3.16
CA VAL A 241 -3.82 -21.80 3.91
C VAL A 241 -4.66 -22.70 3.00
N MET A 242 -5.04 -22.23 1.80
CA MET A 242 -5.81 -23.05 0.85
C MET A 242 -5.03 -24.30 0.43
N LEU A 243 -3.74 -24.16 0.12
CA LEU A 243 -2.88 -25.29 -0.25
C LEU A 243 -2.78 -26.30 0.89
N ALA A 244 -2.56 -25.87 2.12
CA ALA A 244 -2.46 -26.74 3.28
C ALA A 244 -3.78 -27.47 3.55
N LEU A 245 -4.89 -26.73 3.62
CA LEU A 245 -6.23 -27.33 3.83
C LEU A 245 -6.61 -28.27 2.70
N GLY A 246 -6.39 -27.88 1.45
CA GLY A 246 -6.67 -28.70 0.29
C GLY A 246 -5.85 -30.00 0.28
N SER A 247 -4.56 -29.91 0.60
CA SER A 247 -3.68 -31.08 0.70
C SER A 247 -4.11 -32.01 1.85
N VAL A 248 -4.47 -31.48 3.00
CA VAL A 248 -4.97 -32.27 4.14
C VAL A 248 -6.27 -32.97 3.78
N ILE A 249 -7.24 -32.26 3.20
CA ILE A 249 -8.54 -32.86 2.79
C ILE A 249 -8.29 -33.97 1.74
N THR A 250 -7.46 -33.70 0.74
CA THR A 250 -7.10 -34.68 -0.29
C THR A 250 -6.48 -35.94 0.34
N LEU A 251 -5.51 -35.75 1.25
CA LEU A 251 -4.86 -36.87 1.93
C LEU A 251 -5.86 -37.70 2.77
N LEU A 252 -6.73 -37.02 3.54
CA LEU A 252 -7.73 -37.70 4.36
C LEU A 252 -8.72 -38.55 3.55
N VAL A 253 -9.07 -38.13 2.32
CA VAL A 253 -9.91 -38.91 1.42
C VAL A 253 -9.23 -40.22 1.00
N PHE A 254 -7.90 -40.23 0.83
CA PHE A 254 -7.16 -41.44 0.46
C PHE A 254 -6.84 -42.34 1.67
N VAL A 255 -6.51 -41.77 2.81
CA VAL A 255 -6.15 -42.51 4.05
C VAL A 255 -7.40 -43.07 4.73
N GLN A 256 -8.56 -42.44 4.57
CA GLN A 256 -9.84 -42.79 5.20
C GLN A 256 -9.70 -43.18 6.69
N PRO A 257 -9.22 -42.27 7.55
CA PRO A 257 -9.09 -42.60 8.97
C PRO A 257 -10.48 -42.89 9.59
N PRO A 258 -10.59 -43.71 10.62
CA PRO A 258 -11.87 -44.08 11.25
C PRO A 258 -12.46 -42.91 12.04
N ILE A 259 -12.85 -41.84 11.35
CA ILE A 259 -13.41 -40.60 11.97
C ILE A 259 -14.96 -40.65 12.03
N GLY A 260 -15.56 -41.81 11.79
CA GLY A 260 -17.02 -42.00 11.86
C GLY A 260 -17.83 -41.44 10.69
N ARG A 261 -17.20 -40.93 9.64
CA ARG A 261 -17.80 -40.53 8.36
C ARG A 261 -16.85 -40.81 7.21
N ASP A 262 -17.32 -41.51 6.19
CA ASP A 262 -16.59 -41.74 4.95
C ASP A 262 -16.48 -40.43 4.17
N LEU A 263 -15.25 -39.93 3.96
CA LEU A 263 -15.01 -38.79 3.10
C LEU A 263 -15.19 -39.25 1.62
N GLN A 264 -16.19 -38.63 0.99
CA GLN A 264 -16.61 -38.98 -0.38
C GLN A 264 -15.91 -38.13 -1.43
N ILE A 265 -16.20 -38.39 -2.71
CA ILE A 265 -15.64 -37.71 -3.87
C ILE A 265 -15.86 -36.19 -3.81
N HIS A 266 -16.95 -35.72 -3.22
CA HIS A 266 -17.21 -34.28 -3.05
C HIS A 266 -16.15 -33.58 -2.17
N SER A 267 -15.69 -34.26 -1.12
CA SER A 267 -14.59 -33.73 -0.27
C SER A 267 -13.28 -33.69 -1.06
N LEU A 268 -13.03 -34.68 -1.92
CA LEU A 268 -11.85 -34.69 -2.79
C LEU A 268 -11.88 -33.52 -3.80
N ILE A 269 -13.04 -33.27 -4.42
CA ILE A 269 -13.22 -32.13 -5.33
C ILE A 269 -12.86 -30.81 -4.62
N VAL A 270 -13.39 -30.59 -3.41
CA VAL A 270 -13.07 -29.40 -2.61
C VAL A 270 -11.58 -29.35 -2.28
N GLY A 271 -10.96 -30.46 -1.86
CA GLY A 271 -9.53 -30.55 -1.59
C GLY A 271 -8.68 -30.16 -2.79
N CYS A 272 -8.96 -30.76 -3.95
CA CYS A 272 -8.26 -30.49 -5.21
C CYS A 272 -8.43 -29.04 -5.68
N LEU A 273 -9.64 -28.47 -5.58
CA LEU A 273 -9.89 -27.06 -5.90
C LEU A 273 -9.09 -26.12 -5.00
N LEU A 274 -9.03 -26.39 -3.70
CA LEU A 274 -8.24 -25.61 -2.76
C LEU A 274 -6.74 -25.70 -3.06
N VAL A 275 -6.22 -26.87 -3.45
CA VAL A 275 -4.83 -27.02 -3.89
C VAL A 275 -4.55 -26.16 -5.12
N VAL A 276 -5.39 -26.24 -6.16
CA VAL A 276 -5.25 -25.46 -7.39
C VAL A 276 -5.28 -23.96 -7.09
N LEU A 277 -6.28 -23.51 -6.34
CA LEU A 277 -6.41 -22.09 -5.96
C LEU A 277 -5.25 -21.62 -5.09
N GLY A 278 -4.78 -22.47 -4.16
CA GLY A 278 -3.65 -22.17 -3.28
C GLY A 278 -2.36 -21.96 -4.07
N VAL A 279 -2.02 -22.87 -4.99
CA VAL A 279 -0.85 -22.75 -5.86
C VAL A 279 -0.95 -21.50 -6.75
N GLN A 280 -2.13 -21.24 -7.32
CA GLN A 280 -2.36 -20.04 -8.14
C GLN A 280 -2.15 -18.76 -7.35
N ALA A 281 -2.71 -18.66 -6.13
CA ALA A 281 -2.56 -17.49 -5.27
C ALA A 281 -1.09 -17.28 -4.87
N ILE A 282 -0.36 -18.35 -4.51
CA ILE A 282 1.07 -18.26 -4.22
C ILE A 282 1.84 -17.75 -5.45
N GLY A 283 1.54 -18.27 -6.64
CA GLY A 283 2.15 -17.80 -7.89
C GLY A 283 1.94 -16.30 -8.13
N PHE A 284 0.72 -15.81 -7.96
CA PHE A 284 0.43 -14.38 -8.05
C PHE A 284 1.18 -13.56 -7.00
N GLY A 285 1.26 -14.05 -5.76
CA GLY A 285 2.01 -13.40 -4.69
C GLY A 285 3.50 -13.27 -5.00
N LEU A 286 4.11 -14.30 -5.57
CA LEU A 286 5.51 -14.29 -5.99
C LEU A 286 5.73 -13.30 -7.15
N CYS A 287 4.84 -13.29 -8.15
CA CYS A 287 4.90 -12.34 -9.26
C CYS A 287 4.72 -10.89 -8.80
N ALA A 288 3.80 -10.63 -7.87
CA ALA A 288 3.60 -9.30 -7.30
C ALA A 288 4.85 -8.80 -6.54
N ARG A 289 5.51 -9.67 -5.76
CA ARG A 289 6.79 -9.34 -5.10
C ARG A 289 7.92 -9.10 -6.10
N ALA A 290 8.01 -9.94 -7.13
CA ALA A 290 8.98 -9.75 -8.19
C ALA A 290 8.80 -8.38 -8.87
N TYR A 291 7.55 -8.01 -9.15
CA TYR A 291 7.23 -6.69 -9.70
C TYR A 291 7.65 -5.55 -8.77
N GLY A 292 7.36 -5.66 -7.46
CA GLY A 292 7.80 -4.68 -6.47
C GLY A 292 9.31 -4.47 -6.47
N VAL A 293 10.08 -5.57 -6.46
CA VAL A 293 11.55 -5.51 -6.45
C VAL A 293 12.13 -4.99 -7.76
N TYR A 294 11.62 -5.44 -8.92
CA TYR A 294 12.22 -5.11 -10.21
C TYR A 294 11.78 -3.77 -10.79
N PHE A 295 10.57 -3.32 -10.51
CA PHE A 295 9.99 -2.12 -11.13
C PHE A 295 9.76 -0.95 -10.17
N ILE A 296 9.64 -1.26 -8.85
CA ILE A 296 9.37 -0.24 -7.82
C ILE A 296 10.62 0.00 -6.97
N SER A 297 11.68 -0.79 -7.15
CA SER A 297 12.94 -0.75 -6.37
C SER A 297 12.71 -1.01 -4.88
N GLU A 298 11.75 -1.87 -4.55
CA GLU A 298 11.48 -2.28 -3.17
C GLU A 298 12.58 -3.23 -2.66
N GLN A 299 12.98 -3.06 -1.40
CA GLN A 299 13.86 -4.01 -0.72
C GLN A 299 12.99 -5.13 -0.13
N ASP A 300 13.03 -6.34 -0.71
CA ASP A 300 12.30 -7.51 -0.24
C ASP A 300 13.28 -8.66 0.05
N GLU A 301 13.67 -8.78 1.32
CA GLU A 301 14.62 -9.82 1.76
C GLU A 301 14.10 -11.24 1.49
N LEU A 302 12.79 -11.48 1.65
CA LEU A 302 12.19 -12.81 1.43
C LEU A 302 12.26 -13.18 -0.05
N PHE A 303 11.92 -12.25 -0.93
CA PHE A 303 12.02 -12.49 -2.38
C PHE A 303 13.48 -12.65 -2.81
N GLN A 304 14.41 -11.87 -2.27
CA GLN A 304 15.84 -12.02 -2.57
C GLN A 304 16.37 -13.39 -2.13
N ARG A 305 16.01 -13.86 -0.93
CA ARG A 305 16.38 -15.22 -0.46
C ARG A 305 15.80 -16.33 -1.33
N LEU A 306 14.54 -16.20 -1.75
CA LEU A 306 13.91 -17.14 -2.66
C LEU A 306 14.61 -17.15 -4.03
N ARG A 307 14.89 -15.98 -4.58
CA ARG A 307 15.56 -15.82 -5.89
C ARG A 307 16.94 -16.46 -5.93
N THR A 308 17.74 -16.33 -4.85
CA THR A 308 19.08 -16.94 -4.79
C THR A 308 19.02 -18.45 -4.68
N ARG A 309 17.95 -19.00 -4.11
CA ARG A 309 17.81 -20.43 -3.84
C ARG A 309 17.06 -21.19 -4.95
N PHE A 310 16.10 -20.52 -5.63
CA PHE A 310 15.28 -21.11 -6.67
C PHE A 310 15.58 -20.47 -8.04
N ARG A 311 16.22 -21.23 -8.91
CA ARG A 311 16.44 -20.86 -10.31
C ARG A 311 15.25 -21.31 -11.15
N LEU A 312 15.10 -20.74 -12.35
CA LEU A 312 14.07 -21.13 -13.32
C LEU A 312 14.05 -22.67 -13.56
N GLU A 313 15.23 -23.25 -13.72
CA GLU A 313 15.39 -24.67 -14.01
C GLU A 313 14.80 -25.55 -12.92
N HIS A 314 14.95 -25.17 -11.63
CA HIS A 314 14.34 -25.91 -10.52
C HIS A 314 12.80 -25.89 -10.58
N GLY A 315 12.23 -24.74 -10.92
CA GLY A 315 10.78 -24.59 -11.10
C GLY A 315 10.26 -25.42 -12.26
N LEU A 316 10.98 -25.44 -13.39
CA LEU A 316 10.62 -26.22 -14.57
C LEU A 316 10.74 -27.73 -14.33
N LEU A 317 11.81 -28.19 -13.66
CA LEU A 317 11.98 -29.59 -13.32
C LEU A 317 10.90 -30.08 -12.34
N ALA A 318 10.58 -29.28 -11.32
CA ALA A 318 9.48 -29.58 -10.40
C ALA A 318 8.13 -29.65 -11.14
N ALA A 319 7.84 -28.68 -12.00
CA ALA A 319 6.64 -28.64 -12.81
C ALA A 319 6.53 -29.89 -13.71
N LEU A 320 7.60 -30.23 -14.41
CA LEU A 320 7.66 -31.42 -15.28
C LEU A 320 7.43 -32.71 -14.49
N GLY A 321 8.08 -32.85 -13.32
CA GLY A 321 7.89 -34.04 -12.47
C GLY A 321 6.45 -34.18 -11.99
N ILE A 322 5.79 -33.07 -11.60
CA ILE A 322 4.40 -33.06 -11.17
C ILE A 322 3.45 -33.41 -12.34
N VAL A 323 3.67 -32.82 -13.53
CA VAL A 323 2.88 -33.15 -14.73
C VAL A 323 3.03 -34.61 -15.12
N LEU A 324 4.26 -35.12 -15.13
CA LEU A 324 4.51 -36.54 -15.44
C LEU A 324 3.82 -37.48 -14.43
N ALA A 325 3.86 -37.15 -13.14
CA ALA A 325 3.14 -37.92 -12.12
C ALA A 325 1.62 -37.92 -12.40
N GLY A 326 1.06 -36.76 -12.75
CA GLY A 326 -0.35 -36.63 -13.14
C GLY A 326 -0.69 -37.46 -14.39
N ILE A 327 0.15 -37.42 -15.43
CA ILE A 327 -0.03 -38.18 -16.66
C ILE A 327 0.04 -39.70 -16.37
N VAL A 328 0.97 -40.13 -15.52
CA VAL A 328 1.06 -41.55 -15.13
C VAL A 328 -0.21 -42.02 -14.42
N LEU A 329 -0.73 -41.25 -13.48
CA LEU A 329 -1.99 -41.56 -12.81
C LEU A 329 -3.16 -41.63 -13.81
N MET A 330 -3.26 -40.69 -14.74
CA MET A 330 -4.28 -40.73 -15.80
C MET A 330 -4.13 -41.92 -16.71
N ALA A 331 -2.91 -42.31 -17.05
CA ALA A 331 -2.64 -43.50 -17.87
C ALA A 331 -3.07 -44.81 -17.17
N VAL A 332 -2.83 -44.90 -15.85
CA VAL A 332 -3.31 -46.01 -15.01
C VAL A 332 -4.85 -46.10 -15.07
N VAL A 333 -5.53 -44.96 -14.81
CA VAL A 333 -6.99 -44.90 -14.85
C VAL A 333 -7.55 -45.31 -16.22
N VAL A 334 -6.96 -44.81 -17.31
CA VAL A 334 -7.38 -45.19 -18.67
C VAL A 334 -7.10 -46.65 -18.96
N GLY A 335 -5.97 -47.18 -18.48
CA GLY A 335 -5.62 -48.59 -18.62
C GLY A 335 -6.61 -49.54 -17.91
N GLU A 336 -6.98 -49.25 -16.68
CA GLU A 336 -7.97 -50.01 -15.92
C GLU A 336 -9.37 -49.91 -16.56
N TRP A 337 -9.75 -48.73 -17.03
CA TRP A 337 -11.02 -48.53 -17.73
C TRP A 337 -11.11 -49.31 -19.05
N ALA A 338 -10.01 -49.33 -19.82
CA ALA A 338 -9.93 -50.13 -21.05
C ALA A 338 -9.96 -51.62 -20.75
N ALA A 339 -9.27 -52.10 -19.71
CA ALA A 339 -9.30 -53.52 -19.28
C ALA A 339 -10.69 -53.96 -18.80
N ALA A 340 -11.49 -53.02 -18.23
CA ALA A 340 -12.88 -53.24 -17.84
C ALA A 340 -13.88 -53.16 -19.03
N GLY A 341 -13.41 -53.02 -20.26
CA GLY A 341 -14.25 -52.95 -21.47
C GLY A 341 -14.98 -51.63 -21.64
N PHE A 342 -14.43 -50.50 -21.15
CA PHE A 342 -14.98 -49.15 -21.26
C PHE A 342 -16.35 -48.95 -20.57
N GLY A 343 -16.57 -49.69 -19.46
CA GLY A 343 -17.76 -49.53 -18.61
C GLY A 343 -17.77 -48.27 -17.75
N GLU A 344 -18.44 -48.34 -16.59
CA GLU A 344 -18.39 -47.22 -15.62
C GLU A 344 -16.98 -46.96 -15.09
N LEU A 345 -16.60 -45.70 -14.97
CA LEU A 345 -15.29 -45.29 -14.47
C LEU A 345 -15.25 -45.44 -12.93
N SER A 346 -14.67 -46.53 -12.45
CA SER A 346 -14.58 -46.82 -11.00
C SER A 346 -13.54 -45.93 -10.28
N GLU A 347 -12.49 -45.49 -10.98
CA GLU A 347 -11.31 -44.82 -10.42
C GLU A 347 -11.37 -43.31 -10.49
N ALA A 348 -12.57 -42.72 -10.26
CA ALA A 348 -12.78 -41.25 -10.32
C ALA A 348 -11.89 -40.45 -9.35
N ARG A 349 -11.49 -41.06 -8.21
CA ARG A 349 -10.59 -40.40 -7.24
C ARG A 349 -9.18 -40.20 -7.81
N LEU A 350 -8.63 -41.26 -8.44
CA LEU A 350 -7.30 -41.20 -9.06
C LEU A 350 -7.30 -40.26 -10.28
N ALA A 351 -8.36 -40.30 -11.08
CA ALA A 351 -8.54 -39.39 -12.21
C ALA A 351 -8.52 -37.94 -11.79
N LEU A 352 -9.26 -37.57 -10.72
CA LEU A 352 -9.31 -36.21 -10.21
C LEU A 352 -7.95 -35.79 -9.65
N LEU A 353 -7.23 -36.65 -8.93
CA LEU A 353 -5.89 -36.36 -8.44
C LEU A 353 -4.90 -36.16 -9.60
N GLY A 354 -4.93 -37.06 -10.62
CA GLY A 354 -4.09 -36.95 -11.81
C GLY A 354 -4.31 -35.64 -12.56
N ALA A 355 -5.57 -35.26 -12.79
CA ALA A 355 -5.94 -34.00 -13.41
C ALA A 355 -5.46 -32.80 -12.58
N THR A 356 -5.61 -32.84 -11.25
CA THR A 356 -5.14 -31.79 -10.34
C THR A 356 -3.63 -31.62 -10.44
N LEU A 357 -2.84 -32.68 -10.46
CA LEU A 357 -1.39 -32.62 -10.59
C LEU A 357 -0.97 -32.00 -11.94
N ILE A 358 -1.64 -32.37 -13.04
CA ILE A 358 -1.37 -31.77 -14.36
C ILE A 358 -1.61 -30.26 -14.32
N VAL A 359 -2.73 -29.82 -13.75
CA VAL A 359 -3.06 -28.37 -13.63
C VAL A 359 -2.04 -27.65 -12.75
N VAL A 360 -1.71 -28.21 -11.59
CA VAL A 360 -0.72 -27.62 -10.65
C VAL A 360 0.66 -27.52 -11.31
N GLY A 361 1.11 -28.59 -11.99
CA GLY A 361 2.38 -28.56 -12.69
C GLY A 361 2.41 -27.52 -13.81
N ALA A 362 1.34 -27.39 -14.59
CA ALA A 362 1.21 -26.35 -15.60
C ALA A 362 1.25 -24.93 -14.98
N GLN A 363 0.58 -24.71 -13.84
CA GLN A 363 0.63 -23.43 -13.12
C GLN A 363 2.05 -23.08 -12.66
N ILE A 364 2.78 -24.04 -12.08
CA ILE A 364 4.17 -23.86 -11.66
C ILE A 364 5.07 -23.55 -12.86
N PHE A 365 4.88 -24.24 -13.97
CA PHE A 365 5.61 -24.01 -15.21
C PHE A 365 5.45 -22.56 -15.71
N PHE A 366 4.21 -22.11 -15.91
CA PHE A 366 3.94 -20.75 -16.39
C PHE A 366 4.36 -19.67 -15.39
N THR A 367 4.17 -19.91 -14.09
CA THR A 367 4.61 -18.97 -13.03
C THR A 367 6.13 -18.83 -13.04
N SER A 368 6.89 -19.92 -13.23
CA SER A 368 8.36 -19.91 -13.30
C SER A 368 8.85 -19.09 -14.50
N PHE A 369 8.23 -19.24 -15.67
CA PHE A 369 8.55 -18.41 -16.83
C PHE A 369 8.21 -16.94 -16.60
N LEU A 370 7.03 -16.65 -16.02
CA LEU A 370 6.63 -15.28 -15.74
C LEU A 370 7.60 -14.57 -14.78
N LEU A 371 8.02 -15.26 -13.71
CA LEU A 371 9.04 -14.76 -12.79
C LEU A 371 10.38 -14.50 -13.49
N SER A 372 10.79 -15.39 -14.40
CA SER A 372 12.00 -15.20 -15.20
C SER A 372 11.91 -13.99 -16.12
N ILE A 373 10.77 -13.81 -16.80
CA ILE A 373 10.53 -12.65 -17.69
C ILE A 373 10.60 -11.34 -16.90
N LEU A 374 9.97 -11.28 -15.72
CA LEU A 374 10.05 -10.12 -14.84
C LEU A 374 11.49 -9.80 -14.42
N GLY A 375 12.33 -10.83 -14.26
CA GLY A 375 13.73 -10.68 -13.88
C GLY A 375 14.69 -10.23 -15.00
N LEU A 376 14.31 -10.40 -16.29
CA LEU A 376 15.18 -10.07 -17.43
C LEU A 376 15.43 -8.57 -17.60
N ARG A 377 14.52 -7.71 -17.19
CA ARG A 377 14.59 -6.26 -17.41
C ARG A 377 15.68 -5.57 -16.59
N ARG A 378 16.06 -6.11 -15.43
CA ARG A 378 17.11 -5.53 -14.56
C ARG A 378 18.53 -5.71 -15.11
N ARG A 379 18.79 -6.67 -15.98
CA ARG A 379 20.12 -6.88 -16.58
C ARG A 379 20.54 -5.80 -17.59
N ARG A 380 19.62 -4.95 -18.03
CA ARG A 380 19.90 -3.86 -18.98
C ARG A 380 20.23 -2.53 -18.30
N ASP A 381 19.92 -2.39 -17.00
CA ASP A 381 20.07 -1.13 -16.25
C ASP A 381 21.23 -1.19 -15.22
N GLU A 382 22.00 -2.27 -15.15
CA GLU A 382 23.27 -2.31 -14.44
C GLU A 382 24.40 -1.89 -15.41
N PRO A 383 25.19 -0.83 -15.04
CA PRO A 383 26.30 -0.34 -15.87
C PRO A 383 27.42 -1.36 -16.02
#